data_27561f938e127591b5341e932455f938
#
_entry.id   27561f938e127591b5341e932455f938
#
_cell.length_a   1.000
_cell.length_b   1.000
_cell.length_c   1.000
_cell.angle_alpha   90.00
_cell.angle_beta   90.00
_cell.angle_gamma   90.00
#
_symmetry.space_group_name_H-M   'P 1'
#
loop_
_entity.id
_entity.type
_entity.pdbx_description
1 polymer ?
#
loop_
_entity_poly.entity_id
_entity_poly.type
_entity_poly.pdbx_seq_one_letter_code
_entity_poly.pdbx_strand_id
1 'polypeptide(L)'
;MTNSIQLLEESIADKIKNYQKHLNYWEFNDKHVDIWIKQFPEEEREIVLTETDSLLSHNYIKKSKIKEFFEEIWDTKEIMGTNPIMSLNQIQFLNIQIKGHSQKRLVNLLEEYYLKSKGITINRCNHMNVKKYIYLDDCMYTGLTLMKDINNWIDNMSPNCDTQLDVIFLGEYNGNCDYVEGCLIKKCQEKGITVKIYRMYEYNNNLHYALPYDVLWPQYMDDDEYVNAYVQYMEEQKTITGKGGLGFRNPYLGEESDLFTSSYNRVIFEKALLKKGAYICSLPQNRNERMKPMGYSHGISLGFGAFFATCFNISNNCPLAFWWGDLRSSSSETLGKWYPLLPREVN
;
A
#
# COMPACT_ATOMS: atom_id res chain seq x y z
N MET A 1 -18.13 17.13 22.79
CA MET A 1 -16.76 16.86 22.33
C MET A 1 -16.19 15.56 22.89
N THR A 2 -16.09 15.34 24.20
CA THR A 2 -15.50 14.11 24.79
C THR A 2 -16.16 12.81 24.33
N ASN A 3 -17.46 12.80 24.06
CA ASN A 3 -18.18 11.59 23.63
C ASN A 3 -17.93 11.25 22.15
N SER A 4 -17.74 12.26 21.28
CA SER A 4 -17.48 12.06 19.84
C SER A 4 -16.10 11.47 19.58
N ILE A 5 -15.05 12.01 20.21
CA ILE A 5 -13.67 11.51 20.11
C ILE A 5 -13.59 10.06 20.59
N GLN A 6 -14.14 9.75 21.76
CA GLN A 6 -14.13 8.39 22.31
C GLN A 6 -14.83 7.38 21.37
N LEU A 7 -15.96 7.74 20.78
CA LEU A 7 -16.67 6.88 19.83
C LEU A 7 -15.84 6.61 18.57
N LEU A 8 -15.09 7.60 18.08
CA LEU A 8 -14.18 7.44 16.94
C LEU A 8 -12.99 6.56 17.29
N GLU A 9 -12.41 6.71 18.49
CA GLU A 9 -11.32 5.87 18.99
C GLU A 9 -11.76 4.40 19.07
N GLU A 10 -12.94 4.13 19.64
CA GLU A 10 -13.54 2.80 19.73
C GLU A 10 -13.83 2.21 18.32
N SER A 11 -14.33 3.03 17.38
CA SER A 11 -14.58 2.61 15.99
C SER A 11 -13.31 2.22 15.26
N ILE A 12 -12.28 3.06 15.36
CA ILE A 12 -10.95 2.79 14.76
C ILE A 12 -10.36 1.51 15.38
N ALA A 13 -10.38 1.40 16.72
CA ALA A 13 -9.88 0.24 17.43
C ALA A 13 -10.58 -1.06 16.99
N ASP A 14 -11.91 -1.05 16.82
CA ASP A 14 -12.66 -2.22 16.33
C ASP A 14 -12.22 -2.64 14.92
N LYS A 15 -11.92 -1.67 14.05
CA LYS A 15 -11.44 -1.97 12.69
C LYS A 15 -10.07 -2.63 12.69
N ILE A 16 -9.13 -2.15 13.54
CA ILE A 16 -7.73 -2.59 13.55
C ILE A 16 -7.40 -3.66 14.60
N LYS A 17 -8.33 -4.08 15.48
CA LYS A 17 -8.09 -5.05 16.57
C LYS A 17 -7.43 -6.36 16.15
N ASN A 18 -7.52 -6.73 14.89
CA ASN A 18 -6.89 -7.93 14.33
C ASN A 18 -5.62 -7.61 13.50
N TYR A 19 -5.17 -6.35 13.48
CA TYR A 19 -3.96 -5.97 12.79
C TYR A 19 -2.75 -6.68 13.41
N GLN A 20 -1.93 -7.32 12.58
CA GLN A 20 -0.77 -8.10 13.01
C GLN A 20 -1.02 -9.11 14.16
N LYS A 21 -2.25 -9.61 14.29
CA LYS A 21 -2.62 -10.57 15.35
C LYS A 21 -1.71 -11.81 15.36
N HIS A 22 -1.12 -12.17 14.24
CA HIS A 22 -0.18 -13.30 14.13
C HIS A 22 1.13 -13.08 14.91
N LEU A 23 1.51 -11.82 15.18
CA LEU A 23 2.70 -11.48 15.96
C LEU A 23 2.44 -11.47 17.47
N ASN A 24 1.18 -11.29 17.88
CA ASN A 24 0.72 -11.27 19.27
C ASN A 24 1.50 -10.34 20.22
N TYR A 25 2.02 -9.23 19.69
CA TYR A 25 2.86 -8.30 20.46
C TYR A 25 2.07 -7.13 21.05
N TRP A 26 0.94 -6.73 20.43
CA TRP A 26 0.24 -5.50 20.75
C TRP A 26 -1.28 -5.69 20.73
N GLU A 27 -1.95 -4.95 21.61
CA GLU A 27 -3.40 -4.80 21.61
C GLU A 27 -3.77 -3.47 20.94
N PHE A 28 -4.41 -3.55 19.79
CA PHE A 28 -4.92 -2.40 19.04
C PHE A 28 -6.32 -2.04 19.56
N ASN A 29 -6.37 -1.46 20.76
CA ASN A 29 -7.61 -1.02 21.44
C ASN A 29 -7.76 0.51 21.39
N ASP A 30 -8.81 1.04 22.03
CA ASP A 30 -9.10 2.48 22.15
C ASP A 30 -7.93 3.26 22.77
N LYS A 31 -7.25 2.73 23.78
CA LYS A 31 -6.07 3.37 24.40
C LYS A 31 -4.90 3.51 23.40
N HIS A 32 -4.73 2.52 22.54
CA HIS A 32 -3.72 2.60 21.49
C HIS A 32 -4.02 3.75 20.51
N VAL A 33 -5.27 3.93 20.14
CA VAL A 33 -5.73 5.03 19.28
C VAL A 33 -5.59 6.38 20.00
N ASP A 34 -5.95 6.46 21.28
CA ASP A 34 -5.81 7.65 22.13
C ASP A 34 -4.34 8.12 22.23
N ILE A 35 -3.39 7.19 22.41
CA ILE A 35 -1.96 7.53 22.42
C ILE A 35 -1.51 8.11 21.07
N TRP A 36 -1.95 7.50 19.96
CA TRP A 36 -1.61 7.97 18.63
C TRP A 36 -2.18 9.36 18.35
N ILE A 37 -3.48 9.56 18.61
CA ILE A 37 -4.14 10.84 18.30
C ILE A 37 -3.66 12.01 19.16
N LYS A 38 -3.23 11.77 20.38
CA LYS A 38 -2.67 12.81 21.27
C LYS A 38 -1.39 13.45 20.76
N GLN A 39 -0.73 12.88 19.77
CA GLN A 39 0.41 13.46 19.08
C GLN A 39 0.02 14.58 18.10
N PHE A 40 -1.27 14.73 17.79
CA PHE A 40 -1.82 15.82 16.99
C PHE A 40 -2.35 16.96 17.89
N PRO A 41 -2.37 18.21 17.38
CA PRO A 41 -3.00 19.34 18.07
C PRO A 41 -4.46 19.03 18.42
N GLU A 42 -4.91 19.51 19.58
CA GLU A 42 -6.23 19.19 20.12
C GLU A 42 -7.36 19.55 19.14
N GLU A 43 -7.23 20.70 18.48
CA GLU A 43 -8.19 21.23 17.50
C GLU A 43 -8.27 20.41 16.21
N GLU A 44 -7.25 19.62 15.87
CA GLU A 44 -7.22 18.78 14.67
C GLU A 44 -7.71 17.34 14.93
N ARG A 45 -7.74 16.87 16.20
CA ARG A 45 -7.93 15.45 16.57
C ARG A 45 -9.24 14.86 16.07
N GLU A 46 -10.34 15.57 16.21
CA GLU A 46 -11.65 15.06 15.79
C GLU A 46 -11.69 14.82 14.28
N ILE A 47 -11.14 15.74 13.49
CA ILE A 47 -11.06 15.60 12.02
C ILE A 47 -10.09 14.47 11.65
N VAL A 48 -8.92 14.40 12.30
CA VAL A 48 -7.94 13.33 12.04
C VAL A 48 -8.53 11.95 12.32
N LEU A 49 -9.26 11.78 13.43
CA LEU A 49 -9.94 10.53 13.75
C LEU A 49 -11.06 10.22 12.73
N THR A 50 -11.89 11.20 12.39
CA THR A 50 -13.00 11.04 11.45
C THR A 50 -12.52 10.56 10.09
N GLU A 51 -11.50 11.22 9.53
CA GLU A 51 -10.96 10.86 8.23
C GLU A 51 -10.14 9.54 8.29
N THR A 52 -9.47 9.25 9.41
CA THR A 52 -8.81 7.96 9.61
C THR A 52 -9.83 6.81 9.67
N ASP A 53 -10.95 7.01 10.35
CA ASP A 53 -12.05 6.04 10.43
C ASP A 53 -12.66 5.77 9.05
N SER A 54 -12.84 6.82 8.24
CA SER A 54 -13.29 6.72 6.85
C SER A 54 -12.30 5.92 5.99
N LEU A 55 -11.01 6.30 6.00
CA LEU A 55 -9.98 5.59 5.24
C LEU A 55 -9.88 4.11 5.63
N LEU A 56 -9.93 3.79 6.92
CA LEU A 56 -9.92 2.40 7.39
C LEU A 56 -11.16 1.64 6.93
N SER A 57 -12.31 2.29 6.82
CA SER A 57 -13.54 1.66 6.34
C SER A 57 -13.44 1.24 4.87
N HIS A 58 -12.73 2.00 4.06
CA HIS A 58 -12.59 1.77 2.62
C HIS A 58 -11.35 0.92 2.25
N ASN A 59 -10.21 1.23 2.87
CA ASN A 59 -8.90 0.75 2.40
C ASN A 59 -8.16 -0.14 3.39
N TYR A 60 -8.78 -0.54 4.52
CA TYR A 60 -8.25 -1.55 5.42
C TYR A 60 -8.82 -2.92 5.07
N ILE A 61 -7.98 -3.78 4.53
CA ILE A 61 -8.38 -5.10 4.05
C ILE A 61 -8.36 -6.12 5.19
N LYS A 62 -9.54 -6.44 5.67
CA LYS A 62 -9.76 -7.47 6.70
C LYS A 62 -9.48 -8.88 6.15
N LYS A 63 -9.21 -9.83 7.04
CA LYS A 63 -9.00 -11.24 6.67
C LYS A 63 -10.15 -11.84 5.86
N SER A 64 -11.39 -11.44 6.12
CA SER A 64 -12.57 -11.88 5.34
C SER A 64 -12.47 -11.45 3.88
N LYS A 65 -12.05 -10.20 3.62
CA LYS A 65 -11.87 -9.67 2.26
C LYS A 65 -10.75 -10.35 1.49
N ILE A 66 -9.68 -10.75 2.18
CA ILE A 66 -8.62 -11.57 1.57
C ILE A 66 -9.15 -12.96 1.17
N LYS A 67 -10.05 -13.54 1.97
CA LYS A 67 -10.70 -14.81 1.61
C LYS A 67 -11.63 -14.65 0.40
N GLU A 68 -12.46 -13.60 0.38
CA GLU A 68 -13.31 -13.29 -0.79
C GLU A 68 -12.45 -13.13 -2.06
N PHE A 69 -11.31 -12.44 -1.97
CA PHE A 69 -10.37 -12.32 -3.07
C PHE A 69 -9.85 -13.69 -3.57
N PHE A 70 -9.54 -14.61 -2.67
CA PHE A 70 -9.13 -15.95 -3.05
C PHE A 70 -10.28 -16.76 -3.67
N GLU A 71 -11.51 -16.56 -3.22
CA GLU A 71 -12.71 -17.15 -3.81
C GLU A 71 -12.93 -16.63 -5.24
N GLU A 72 -12.81 -15.33 -5.45
CA GLU A 72 -12.90 -14.71 -6.78
C GLU A 72 -11.84 -15.26 -7.74
N ILE A 73 -10.57 -15.38 -7.31
CA ILE A 73 -9.51 -15.99 -8.12
C ILE A 73 -9.90 -17.42 -8.50
N TRP A 74 -10.38 -18.21 -7.54
CA TRP A 74 -10.72 -19.62 -7.73
C TRP A 74 -11.89 -19.80 -8.67
N ASP A 75 -12.90 -18.95 -8.62
CA ASP A 75 -14.13 -19.04 -9.38
C ASP A 75 -14.03 -18.38 -10.77
N THR A 76 -12.97 -17.58 -10.99
CA THR A 76 -12.72 -16.92 -12.29
C THR A 76 -12.16 -17.92 -13.29
N LYS A 77 -12.99 -18.29 -14.29
CA LYS A 77 -12.65 -19.29 -15.32
C LYS A 77 -11.44 -18.89 -16.16
N GLU A 78 -11.23 -17.62 -16.41
CA GLU A 78 -10.10 -17.07 -17.14
C GLU A 78 -8.77 -17.32 -16.40
N ILE A 79 -8.80 -17.36 -15.05
CA ILE A 79 -7.65 -17.61 -14.20
C ILE A 79 -7.49 -19.11 -13.96
N MET A 80 -8.50 -19.76 -13.38
CA MET A 80 -8.41 -21.13 -12.89
C MET A 80 -8.99 -22.19 -13.85
N GLY A 81 -9.51 -21.76 -15.03
CA GLY A 81 -10.15 -22.68 -15.98
C GLY A 81 -11.50 -23.21 -15.51
N THR A 82 -12.10 -24.10 -16.29
CA THR A 82 -13.41 -24.69 -15.97
C THR A 82 -13.36 -25.75 -14.88
N ASN A 83 -12.17 -26.30 -14.59
CA ASN A 83 -11.93 -27.23 -13.49
C ASN A 83 -10.67 -26.81 -12.74
N PRO A 84 -10.79 -25.95 -11.72
CA PRO A 84 -9.64 -25.42 -10.99
C PRO A 84 -8.69 -26.48 -10.43
N ILE A 85 -9.22 -27.59 -9.93
CA ILE A 85 -8.41 -28.69 -9.36
C ILE A 85 -7.50 -29.32 -10.42
N MET A 86 -8.02 -29.54 -11.60
CA MET A 86 -7.23 -30.10 -12.71
C MET A 86 -6.23 -29.07 -13.25
N SER A 87 -6.64 -27.81 -13.32
CA SER A 87 -5.81 -26.71 -13.81
C SER A 87 -4.56 -26.49 -12.95
N LEU A 88 -4.63 -26.73 -11.63
CA LEU A 88 -3.48 -26.60 -10.73
C LEU A 88 -2.29 -27.48 -11.14
N ASN A 89 -2.49 -28.56 -11.88
CA ASN A 89 -1.41 -29.38 -12.40
C ASN A 89 -0.58 -28.66 -13.49
N GLN A 90 -1.09 -27.56 -14.03
CA GLN A 90 -0.49 -26.76 -15.10
C GLN A 90 -0.28 -25.30 -14.70
N ILE A 91 -0.62 -24.92 -13.46
CA ILE A 91 -0.45 -23.57 -12.90
C ILE A 91 0.71 -23.55 -11.92
N GLN A 92 1.61 -22.59 -12.11
CA GLN A 92 2.67 -22.29 -11.14
C GLN A 92 2.47 -20.93 -10.54
N PHE A 93 2.31 -20.87 -9.22
CA PHE A 93 2.34 -19.62 -8.47
C PHE A 93 3.80 -19.16 -8.33
N LEU A 94 4.09 -17.93 -8.76
CA LEU A 94 5.42 -17.37 -8.70
C LEU A 94 5.74 -16.90 -7.27
N ASN A 95 6.99 -17.12 -6.85
CA ASN A 95 7.55 -16.56 -5.63
C ASN A 95 8.92 -15.96 -6.01
N ILE A 96 8.88 -14.82 -6.67
CA ILE A 96 10.02 -14.20 -7.35
C ILE A 96 10.35 -12.80 -6.84
N GLN A 97 9.64 -12.32 -5.83
CA GLN A 97 9.82 -11.00 -5.27
C GLN A 97 11.25 -10.82 -4.74
N ILE A 98 11.97 -9.84 -5.30
CA ILE A 98 13.38 -9.56 -4.96
C ILE A 98 13.48 -8.81 -3.63
N LYS A 99 12.50 -7.92 -3.38
CA LYS A 99 12.44 -7.09 -2.17
C LYS A 99 11.04 -7.12 -1.57
N GLY A 100 10.96 -7.36 -0.28
CA GLY A 100 9.68 -7.51 0.42
C GLY A 100 9.26 -8.97 0.50
N HIS A 101 8.10 -9.20 1.10
CA HIS A 101 7.57 -10.55 1.35
C HIS A 101 6.06 -10.64 1.11
N SER A 102 5.43 -9.60 0.54
CA SER A 102 3.98 -9.55 0.34
C SER A 102 3.51 -10.67 -0.60
N GLN A 103 4.19 -10.87 -1.73
CA GLN A 103 3.89 -11.94 -2.67
C GLN A 103 3.94 -13.33 -2.01
N LYS A 104 5.07 -13.67 -1.37
CA LYS A 104 5.22 -14.95 -0.67
C LYS A 104 4.17 -15.13 0.43
N ARG A 105 3.90 -14.06 1.18
CA ARG A 105 2.88 -14.07 2.22
C ARG A 105 1.50 -14.36 1.63
N LEU A 106 1.13 -13.67 0.55
CA LEU A 106 -0.19 -13.82 -0.06
C LEU A 106 -0.40 -15.22 -0.66
N VAL A 107 0.63 -15.78 -1.29
CA VAL A 107 0.60 -17.17 -1.80
C VAL A 107 0.48 -18.17 -0.64
N ASN A 108 1.20 -17.98 0.46
CA ASN A 108 1.06 -18.83 1.64
C ASN A 108 -0.35 -18.73 2.27
N LEU A 109 -0.92 -17.52 2.31
CA LEU A 109 -2.28 -17.30 2.82
C LEU A 109 -3.33 -17.96 1.92
N LEU A 110 -3.17 -17.92 0.61
CA LEU A 110 -4.04 -18.64 -0.33
C LEU A 110 -4.03 -20.14 -0.02
N GLU A 111 -2.84 -20.72 0.17
CA GLU A 111 -2.73 -22.14 0.53
C GLU A 111 -3.35 -22.43 1.90
N GLU A 112 -2.99 -21.65 2.93
CA GLU A 112 -3.40 -21.88 4.31
C GLU A 112 -4.91 -21.66 4.53
N TYR A 113 -5.44 -20.54 4.02
CA TYR A 113 -6.80 -20.10 4.36
C TYR A 113 -7.86 -20.59 3.38
N TYR A 114 -7.46 -20.99 2.19
CA TYR A 114 -8.41 -21.40 1.17
C TYR A 114 -8.19 -22.81 0.68
N LEU A 115 -7.02 -23.13 0.15
CA LEU A 115 -6.79 -24.40 -0.50
C LEU A 115 -6.76 -25.60 0.47
N LYS A 116 -6.14 -25.45 1.65
CA LYS A 116 -6.12 -26.53 2.66
C LYS A 116 -7.51 -26.94 3.11
N SER A 117 -8.47 -26.01 3.19
CA SER A 117 -9.86 -26.34 3.51
C SER A 117 -10.53 -27.23 2.48
N LYS A 118 -10.00 -27.27 1.26
CA LYS A 118 -10.44 -28.11 0.13
C LYS A 118 -9.56 -29.35 -0.07
N GLY A 119 -8.60 -29.60 0.82
CA GLY A 119 -7.63 -30.71 0.69
C GLY A 119 -6.64 -30.53 -0.45
N ILE A 120 -6.36 -29.28 -0.84
CA ILE A 120 -5.52 -28.95 -1.99
C ILE A 120 -4.21 -28.30 -1.50
N THR A 121 -3.10 -28.55 -2.21
CA THR A 121 -1.81 -27.89 -2.02
C THR A 121 -1.34 -27.22 -3.31
N ILE A 122 -0.63 -26.10 -3.19
CA ILE A 122 -0.13 -25.32 -4.35
C ILE A 122 0.92 -26.09 -5.15
N ASN A 123 1.72 -26.98 -4.53
CA ASN A 123 2.85 -27.66 -5.17
C ASN A 123 2.42 -28.87 -6.03
N ARG A 124 1.34 -28.76 -6.78
CA ARG A 124 0.89 -29.84 -7.71
C ARG A 124 1.47 -29.72 -9.11
N CYS A 125 1.95 -28.53 -9.47
CA CYS A 125 2.47 -28.30 -10.82
C CYS A 125 3.86 -28.93 -11.01
N ASN A 126 3.97 -29.77 -12.03
CA ASN A 126 5.28 -30.19 -12.53
C ASN A 126 5.79 -29.12 -13.49
N HIS A 127 7.00 -28.58 -13.24
CA HIS A 127 7.64 -27.53 -14.05
C HIS A 127 7.68 -27.82 -15.56
N MET A 128 7.67 -29.10 -15.96
CA MET A 128 7.63 -29.49 -17.37
C MET A 128 6.29 -29.24 -18.07
N ASN A 129 5.20 -29.08 -17.33
CA ASN A 129 3.83 -28.98 -17.85
C ASN A 129 3.18 -27.63 -17.56
N VAL A 130 3.97 -26.61 -17.18
CA VAL A 130 3.40 -25.27 -16.90
C VAL A 130 2.79 -24.67 -18.16
N LYS A 131 1.52 -24.31 -18.09
CA LYS A 131 0.78 -23.56 -19.10
C LYS A 131 0.48 -22.14 -18.64
N LYS A 132 0.47 -21.94 -17.32
CA LYS A 132 0.14 -20.64 -16.72
C LYS A 132 1.01 -20.37 -15.51
N TYR A 133 1.53 -19.15 -15.44
CA TYR A 133 2.17 -18.59 -14.27
C TYR A 133 1.22 -17.58 -13.60
N ILE A 134 1.17 -17.55 -12.28
CA ILE A 134 0.42 -16.58 -11.51
C ILE A 134 1.38 -15.79 -10.62
N TYR A 135 1.46 -14.48 -10.84
CA TYR A 135 2.08 -13.51 -9.95
C TYR A 135 0.97 -12.90 -9.09
N LEU A 136 0.97 -13.21 -7.79
CA LEU A 136 -0.05 -12.78 -6.84
C LEU A 136 0.57 -11.85 -5.80
N ASP A 137 0.12 -10.59 -5.71
CA ASP A 137 0.65 -9.63 -4.74
C ASP A 137 -0.45 -8.75 -4.13
N ASP A 138 -0.14 -8.01 -3.06
CA ASP A 138 -1.13 -7.24 -2.30
C ASP A 138 -1.54 -5.94 -3.00
N CYS A 139 -0.60 -5.10 -3.42
CA CYS A 139 -0.96 -3.84 -4.06
C CYS A 139 0.11 -3.34 -5.04
N MET A 140 -0.34 -2.93 -6.21
CA MET A 140 0.50 -2.22 -7.18
C MET A 140 0.41 -0.71 -6.96
N TYR A 141 1.57 -0.06 -6.73
CA TYR A 141 1.68 1.40 -6.59
C TYR A 141 2.21 2.03 -7.89
N THR A 142 3.51 1.95 -8.13
CA THR A 142 4.15 2.49 -9.33
C THR A 142 4.45 1.42 -10.38
N GLY A 143 4.24 0.15 -10.06
CA GLY A 143 4.60 -1.00 -10.90
C GLY A 143 6.10 -1.29 -11.02
N LEU A 144 6.98 -0.48 -10.43
CA LEU A 144 8.44 -0.67 -10.54
C LEU A 144 8.91 -1.99 -9.93
N THR A 145 8.32 -2.41 -8.83
CA THR A 145 8.64 -3.70 -8.18
C THR A 145 8.23 -4.84 -9.09
N LEU A 146 6.99 -4.84 -9.57
CA LEU A 146 6.47 -5.84 -10.52
C LEU A 146 7.37 -5.97 -11.76
N MET A 147 7.67 -4.84 -12.42
CA MET A 147 8.52 -4.86 -13.62
C MET A 147 9.91 -5.44 -13.33
N LYS A 148 10.49 -5.10 -12.18
CA LYS A 148 11.80 -5.61 -11.77
C LYS A 148 11.77 -7.11 -11.49
N ASP A 149 10.76 -7.59 -10.79
CA ASP A 149 10.59 -9.00 -10.45
C ASP A 149 10.37 -9.84 -11.71
N ILE A 150 9.48 -9.40 -12.62
CA ILE A 150 9.21 -10.11 -13.88
C ILE A 150 10.42 -10.09 -14.81
N ASN A 151 11.11 -8.96 -14.96
CA ASN A 151 12.32 -8.91 -15.77
C ASN A 151 13.39 -9.89 -15.25
N ASN A 152 13.65 -9.86 -13.94
CA ASN A 152 14.59 -10.78 -13.32
C ASN A 152 14.18 -12.25 -13.48
N TRP A 153 12.90 -12.56 -13.35
CA TRP A 153 12.36 -13.90 -13.56
C TRP A 153 12.58 -14.38 -14.99
N ILE A 154 12.21 -13.55 -15.98
CA ILE A 154 12.39 -13.89 -17.39
C ILE A 154 13.87 -14.10 -17.74
N ASP A 155 14.74 -13.22 -17.25
CA ASP A 155 16.16 -13.22 -17.64
C ASP A 155 16.96 -14.36 -16.95
N ASN A 156 16.58 -14.76 -15.73
CA ASN A 156 17.35 -15.71 -14.94
C ASN A 156 16.70 -17.10 -14.80
N MET A 157 15.36 -17.21 -14.91
CA MET A 157 14.64 -18.46 -14.66
C MET A 157 14.17 -19.16 -15.95
N SER A 158 14.31 -18.50 -17.10
CA SER A 158 13.96 -19.05 -18.43
C SER A 158 12.60 -19.75 -18.46
N PRO A 159 11.51 -19.02 -18.21
CA PRO A 159 10.17 -19.61 -18.18
C PRO A 159 9.81 -20.25 -19.54
N ASN A 160 8.87 -21.21 -19.51
CA ASN A 160 8.41 -21.87 -20.71
C ASN A 160 7.74 -20.87 -21.67
N CYS A 161 8.02 -21.00 -22.97
CA CYS A 161 7.28 -20.28 -24.01
C CYS A 161 5.87 -20.86 -24.20
N ASP A 162 5.04 -20.17 -24.96
CA ASP A 162 3.64 -20.54 -25.25
C ASP A 162 2.80 -20.73 -23.96
N THR A 163 3.06 -19.85 -23.00
CA THR A 163 2.39 -19.82 -21.69
C THR A 163 1.67 -18.49 -21.45
N GLN A 164 0.89 -18.42 -20.39
CA GLN A 164 0.23 -17.21 -19.92
C GLN A 164 0.78 -16.80 -18.56
N LEU A 165 1.01 -15.52 -18.35
CA LEU A 165 1.27 -14.90 -17.06
C LEU A 165 0.03 -14.11 -16.62
N ASP A 166 -0.61 -14.55 -15.54
CA ASP A 166 -1.65 -13.78 -14.86
C ASP A 166 -1.02 -13.03 -13.70
N VAL A 167 -1.09 -11.71 -13.76
CA VAL A 167 -0.66 -10.79 -12.69
C VAL A 167 -1.92 -10.38 -11.92
N ILE A 168 -1.98 -10.69 -10.64
CA ILE A 168 -3.19 -10.52 -9.84
C ILE A 168 -2.86 -9.70 -8.60
N PHE A 169 -3.56 -8.56 -8.44
CA PHE A 169 -3.44 -7.67 -7.29
C PHE A 169 -4.73 -7.59 -6.49
N LEU A 170 -4.60 -7.54 -5.17
CA LEU A 170 -5.70 -7.19 -4.29
C LEU A 170 -6.09 -5.71 -4.48
N GLY A 171 -5.10 -4.81 -4.63
CA GLY A 171 -5.32 -3.40 -4.93
C GLY A 171 -4.36 -2.85 -5.99
N GLU A 172 -4.77 -1.80 -6.69
CA GLU A 172 -3.96 -1.13 -7.72
C GLU A 172 -4.19 0.38 -7.71
N TYR A 173 -3.10 1.15 -7.72
CA TYR A 173 -3.10 2.58 -8.00
C TYR A 173 -2.85 2.81 -9.48
N ASN A 174 -3.83 3.36 -10.19
CA ASN A 174 -3.90 3.33 -11.66
C ASN A 174 -3.03 4.36 -12.42
N GLY A 175 -2.35 5.26 -11.72
CA GLY A 175 -1.63 6.38 -12.36
C GLY A 175 -0.53 5.99 -13.37
N ASN A 176 -0.02 4.76 -13.31
CA ASN A 176 1.01 4.24 -14.23
C ASN A 176 0.61 2.90 -14.88
N CYS A 177 -0.63 2.47 -14.75
CA CYS A 177 -1.07 1.14 -15.19
C CYS A 177 -0.79 0.88 -16.68
N ASP A 178 -1.21 1.78 -17.55
CA ASP A 178 -1.03 1.63 -19.02
C ASP A 178 0.45 1.48 -19.41
N TYR A 179 1.32 2.27 -18.77
CA TYR A 179 2.76 2.20 -19.02
C TYR A 179 3.35 0.87 -18.54
N VAL A 180 3.00 0.45 -17.32
CA VAL A 180 3.49 -0.80 -16.73
C VAL A 180 3.00 -1.99 -17.54
N GLU A 181 1.71 -2.04 -17.88
CA GLU A 181 1.11 -3.08 -18.70
C GLU A 181 1.77 -3.18 -20.06
N GLY A 182 1.96 -2.06 -20.77
CA GLY A 182 2.67 -2.02 -22.06
C GLY A 182 4.10 -2.54 -21.97
N CYS A 183 4.85 -2.18 -20.92
CA CYS A 183 6.19 -2.69 -20.69
C CYS A 183 6.21 -4.22 -20.41
N LEU A 184 5.29 -4.70 -19.59
CA LEU A 184 5.17 -6.13 -19.27
C LEU A 184 4.79 -6.96 -20.49
N ILE A 185 3.78 -6.52 -21.25
CA ILE A 185 3.35 -7.19 -22.48
C ILE A 185 4.54 -7.32 -23.43
N LYS A 186 5.24 -6.23 -23.71
CA LYS A 186 6.40 -6.24 -24.59
C LYS A 186 7.47 -7.24 -24.13
N LYS A 187 7.88 -7.17 -22.87
CA LYS A 187 8.93 -8.04 -22.30
C LYS A 187 8.54 -9.51 -22.34
N CYS A 188 7.30 -9.84 -22.01
CA CYS A 188 6.78 -11.20 -22.00
C CYS A 188 6.60 -11.77 -23.41
N GLN A 189 6.13 -10.95 -24.34
CA GLN A 189 6.00 -11.35 -25.76
C GLN A 189 7.30 -11.76 -26.41
N GLU A 190 8.44 -11.14 -26.02
CA GLU A 190 9.78 -11.55 -26.50
C GLU A 190 10.11 -13.02 -26.14
N LYS A 191 9.41 -13.59 -25.16
CA LYS A 191 9.54 -14.99 -24.72
C LYS A 191 8.34 -15.87 -25.06
N GLY A 192 7.42 -15.38 -25.87
CA GLY A 192 6.18 -16.11 -26.21
C GLY A 192 5.21 -16.26 -25.03
N ILE A 193 5.24 -15.34 -24.07
CA ILE A 193 4.35 -15.35 -22.91
C ILE A 193 3.29 -14.28 -23.09
N THR A 194 2.00 -14.66 -22.98
CA THR A 194 0.89 -13.70 -22.93
C THR A 194 0.66 -13.21 -21.52
N VAL A 195 0.28 -11.93 -21.36
CA VAL A 195 0.05 -11.32 -20.04
C VAL A 195 -1.41 -10.92 -19.88
N LYS A 196 -1.97 -11.17 -18.71
CA LYS A 196 -3.23 -10.61 -18.24
C LYS A 196 -3.06 -10.02 -16.85
N ILE A 197 -3.72 -8.89 -16.57
CA ILE A 197 -3.66 -8.22 -15.28
C ILE A 197 -5.09 -8.18 -14.70
N TYR A 198 -5.20 -8.57 -13.42
CA TYR A 198 -6.44 -8.60 -12.66
C TYR A 198 -6.27 -7.83 -11.36
N ARG A 199 -7.31 -7.13 -10.92
CA ARG A 199 -7.35 -6.38 -9.66
C ARG A 199 -8.74 -6.43 -9.04
N MET A 200 -8.80 -6.53 -7.71
CA MET A 200 -10.06 -6.47 -6.98
C MET A 200 -10.47 -5.03 -6.67
N TYR A 201 -9.51 -4.20 -6.25
CA TYR A 201 -9.72 -2.79 -5.93
C TYR A 201 -8.85 -1.91 -6.82
N GLU A 202 -9.43 -0.82 -7.34
CA GLU A 202 -8.73 0.19 -8.13
C GLU A 202 -8.82 1.54 -7.44
N TYR A 203 -7.67 2.23 -7.34
CA TYR A 203 -7.53 3.54 -6.72
C TYR A 203 -7.02 4.54 -7.74
N ASN A 204 -7.71 5.67 -7.86
CA ASN A 204 -7.33 6.71 -8.79
C ASN A 204 -6.21 7.60 -8.21
N ASN A 205 -5.06 7.59 -8.85
CA ASN A 205 -3.96 8.51 -8.58
C ASN A 205 -3.39 9.10 -9.87
N ASN A 206 -4.17 9.13 -10.94
CA ASN A 206 -3.76 9.69 -12.21
C ASN A 206 -3.91 11.21 -12.21
N LEU A 207 -2.80 11.91 -12.00
CA LEU A 207 -2.73 13.37 -11.84
C LEU A 207 -2.90 14.16 -13.16
N HIS A 208 -3.03 13.48 -14.29
CA HIS A 208 -3.28 14.10 -15.59
C HIS A 208 -4.76 14.36 -15.86
N TYR A 209 -5.65 13.78 -15.07
CA TYR A 209 -7.08 13.94 -15.21
C TYR A 209 -7.66 14.65 -13.98
N ALA A 210 -8.62 15.55 -14.22
CA ALA A 210 -9.39 16.20 -13.15
C ALA A 210 -10.45 15.25 -12.56
N LEU A 211 -10.01 14.09 -12.09
CA LEU A 211 -10.84 13.07 -11.45
C LEU A 211 -10.62 13.08 -9.94
N PRO A 212 -11.52 12.51 -9.15
CA PRO A 212 -11.30 12.30 -7.73
C PRO A 212 -9.98 11.52 -7.52
N TYR A 213 -9.14 11.99 -6.58
CA TYR A 213 -7.91 11.28 -6.25
C TYR A 213 -8.08 10.48 -4.97
N ASP A 214 -7.75 9.19 -5.04
CA ASP A 214 -7.76 8.26 -3.92
C ASP A 214 -6.41 8.20 -3.19
N VAL A 215 -5.66 9.29 -3.26
CA VAL A 215 -4.40 9.51 -2.57
C VAL A 215 -4.45 10.74 -1.68
N LEU A 216 -3.68 10.69 -0.59
CA LEU A 216 -3.46 11.79 0.33
C LEU A 216 -2.41 12.73 -0.27
N TRP A 217 -2.88 13.83 -0.83
CA TRP A 217 -2.05 14.81 -1.51
C TRP A 217 -2.35 16.23 -1.01
N PRO A 218 -1.55 16.75 -0.05
CA PRO A 218 -1.84 18.00 0.64
C PRO A 218 -1.83 19.23 -0.28
N GLN A 219 -2.71 20.18 0.01
CA GLN A 219 -2.61 21.53 -0.53
C GLN A 219 -1.46 22.29 0.14
N TYR A 220 -0.98 23.37 -0.52
CA TYR A 220 0.08 24.24 -0.01
C TYR A 220 -0.21 24.74 1.40
N MET A 221 0.86 24.78 2.21
CA MET A 221 0.91 25.39 3.53
C MET A 221 2.33 25.87 3.83
N ASP A 222 2.46 26.87 4.70
CA ASP A 222 3.71 27.51 5.11
C ASP A 222 3.75 27.92 6.61
N ASP A 223 2.80 27.40 7.38
CA ASP A 223 2.61 27.70 8.81
C ASP A 223 3.27 26.67 9.75
N ASP A 224 4.14 25.78 9.22
CA ASP A 224 4.83 24.76 10.00
C ASP A 224 6.33 24.71 9.66
N GLU A 225 7.19 24.76 10.69
CA GLU A 225 8.64 24.80 10.54
C GLU A 225 9.22 23.54 9.86
N TYR A 226 8.70 22.34 10.18
CA TYR A 226 9.19 21.10 9.61
C TYR A 226 8.77 20.95 8.15
N VAL A 227 7.55 21.40 7.81
CA VAL A 227 7.08 21.43 6.42
C VAL A 227 7.93 22.40 5.61
N ASN A 228 8.18 23.60 6.13
CA ASN A 228 9.01 24.62 5.46
C ASN A 228 10.44 24.11 5.22
N ALA A 229 11.05 23.49 6.23
CA ALA A 229 12.38 22.87 6.10
C ALA A 229 12.37 21.72 5.04
N TYR A 230 11.30 20.92 4.98
CA TYR A 230 11.18 19.87 3.99
C TYR A 230 10.99 20.42 2.56
N VAL A 231 10.21 21.48 2.41
CA VAL A 231 10.02 22.18 1.12
C VAL A 231 11.33 22.78 0.63
N GLN A 232 12.07 23.46 1.51
CA GLN A 232 13.41 23.97 1.19
C GLN A 232 14.34 22.87 0.70
N TYR A 233 14.39 21.73 1.40
CA TYR A 233 15.15 20.56 0.96
C TYR A 233 14.72 20.09 -0.44
N MET A 234 13.41 20.05 -0.73
CA MET A 234 12.92 19.67 -2.07
C MET A 234 13.42 20.63 -3.17
N GLU A 235 13.39 21.95 -2.90
CA GLU A 235 13.85 22.96 -3.86
C GLU A 235 15.37 22.85 -4.09
N GLU A 236 16.15 22.62 -3.03
CA GLU A 236 17.60 22.35 -3.16
C GLU A 236 17.86 21.12 -4.03
N GLN A 237 17.13 20.00 -3.80
CA GLN A 237 17.26 18.79 -4.61
C GLN A 237 16.85 19.00 -6.08
N LYS A 238 15.81 19.80 -6.34
CA LYS A 238 15.45 20.19 -7.73
C LYS A 238 16.58 20.94 -8.41
N THR A 239 17.20 21.89 -7.70
CA THR A 239 18.32 22.67 -8.23
C THR A 239 19.52 21.78 -8.56
N ILE A 240 19.86 20.84 -7.69
CA ILE A 240 21.00 19.92 -7.86
C ILE A 240 20.74 18.93 -9.00
N THR A 241 19.53 18.36 -9.08
CA THR A 241 19.25 17.26 -10.02
C THR A 241 18.67 17.71 -11.35
N GLY A 242 18.17 18.93 -11.45
CA GLY A 242 17.43 19.45 -12.60
C GLY A 242 16.08 18.74 -12.84
N LYS A 243 15.61 17.93 -11.88
CA LYS A 243 14.35 17.15 -11.98
C LYS A 243 13.25 17.84 -11.21
N GLY A 244 12.14 18.11 -11.87
CA GLY A 244 10.88 18.48 -11.22
C GLY A 244 10.29 17.32 -10.40
N GLY A 245 9.41 17.64 -9.47
CA GLY A 245 8.70 16.65 -8.65
C GLY A 245 7.27 17.09 -8.35
N LEU A 246 6.46 16.16 -7.86
CA LEU A 246 5.13 16.42 -7.37
C LEU A 246 5.22 17.25 -6.09
N GLY A 247 4.79 18.51 -6.20
CA GLY A 247 4.63 19.41 -5.08
C GLY A 247 3.28 19.22 -4.38
N PHE A 248 2.67 20.33 -4.01
CA PHE A 248 1.35 20.37 -3.40
C PHE A 248 0.24 20.17 -4.43
N ARG A 249 -0.92 19.67 -3.96
CA ARG A 249 -2.12 19.56 -4.78
C ARG A 249 -2.65 20.94 -5.16
N ASN A 250 -3.01 21.07 -6.42
CA ASN A 250 -3.76 22.25 -6.85
C ASN A 250 -5.15 22.28 -6.16
N PRO A 251 -5.53 23.38 -5.46
CA PRO A 251 -6.78 23.45 -4.73
C PRO A 251 -8.03 23.27 -5.60
N TYR A 252 -7.91 23.41 -6.92
CA TYR A 252 -9.04 23.28 -7.85
C TYR A 252 -9.13 21.87 -8.49
N LEU A 253 -8.28 20.93 -8.11
CA LEU A 253 -8.24 19.60 -8.70
C LEU A 253 -8.41 18.51 -7.65
N GLY A 254 -9.20 17.49 -7.99
CA GLY A 254 -9.29 16.24 -7.25
C GLY A 254 -9.89 16.36 -5.84
N GLU A 255 -10.82 17.31 -5.63
CA GLU A 255 -11.42 17.53 -4.31
C GLU A 255 -12.34 16.41 -3.86
N GLU A 256 -13.14 15.85 -4.77
CA GLU A 256 -14.12 14.83 -4.46
C GLU A 256 -13.50 13.44 -4.51
N SER A 257 -13.62 12.70 -3.44
CA SER A 257 -13.34 11.27 -3.36
C SER A 257 -14.16 10.69 -2.22
N ASP A 258 -14.76 9.55 -2.42
CA ASP A 258 -15.57 8.85 -1.42
C ASP A 258 -14.74 8.37 -0.22
N LEU A 259 -13.41 8.45 -0.30
CA LEU A 259 -12.50 8.13 0.80
C LEU A 259 -12.60 9.14 1.96
N PHE A 260 -13.04 10.37 1.68
CA PHE A 260 -13.08 11.46 2.65
C PHE A 260 -14.50 11.86 2.97
N THR A 261 -14.76 12.25 4.21
CA THR A 261 -16.10 12.66 4.65
C THR A 261 -16.52 14.01 4.07
N SER A 262 -15.56 14.89 3.78
CA SER A 262 -15.77 16.16 3.05
C SER A 262 -14.45 16.72 2.50
N SER A 263 -14.54 17.58 1.49
CA SER A 263 -13.39 18.33 0.96
C SER A 263 -12.72 19.20 2.02
N TYR A 264 -13.49 19.78 2.93
CA TYR A 264 -12.97 20.59 4.04
C TYR A 264 -12.13 19.74 5.01
N ASN A 265 -12.66 18.62 5.47
CA ASN A 265 -11.97 17.71 6.37
C ASN A 265 -10.72 17.13 5.71
N ARG A 266 -10.81 16.76 4.44
CA ARG A 266 -9.67 16.30 3.65
C ARG A 266 -8.49 17.25 3.72
N VAL A 267 -8.72 18.56 3.50
CA VAL A 267 -7.65 19.57 3.51
C VAL A 267 -6.96 19.63 4.86
N ILE A 268 -7.73 19.67 5.96
CA ILE A 268 -7.18 19.70 7.32
C ILE A 268 -6.40 18.41 7.63
N PHE A 269 -7.00 17.29 7.31
CA PHE A 269 -6.40 15.98 7.54
C PHE A 269 -5.08 15.77 6.79
N GLU A 270 -5.07 16.06 5.48
CA GLU A 270 -3.86 15.96 4.66
C GLU A 270 -2.74 16.87 5.19
N LYS A 271 -3.07 18.10 5.64
CA LYS A 271 -2.10 19.02 6.25
C LYS A 271 -1.59 18.51 7.59
N ALA A 272 -2.47 17.98 8.46
CA ALA A 272 -2.09 17.39 9.73
C ALA A 272 -1.10 16.22 9.54
N LEU A 273 -1.38 15.32 8.59
CA LEU A 273 -0.48 14.22 8.25
C LEU A 273 0.86 14.72 7.67
N LEU A 274 0.83 15.77 6.84
CA LEU A 274 2.05 16.37 6.28
C LEU A 274 2.94 16.95 7.37
N LYS A 275 2.39 17.74 8.33
CA LYS A 275 3.12 18.28 9.47
C LYS A 275 3.83 17.17 10.24
N LYS A 276 3.09 16.12 10.61
CA LYS A 276 3.67 14.99 11.37
C LYS A 276 4.66 14.18 10.56
N GLY A 277 4.39 13.96 9.28
CA GLY A 277 5.31 13.30 8.36
C GLY A 277 6.61 14.08 8.16
N ALA A 278 6.55 15.41 8.04
CA ALA A 278 7.72 16.28 7.93
C ALA A 278 8.55 16.27 9.23
N TYR A 279 7.89 16.35 10.39
CA TYR A 279 8.54 16.14 11.70
C TYR A 279 9.28 14.79 11.75
N ILE A 280 8.60 13.69 11.39
CA ILE A 280 9.21 12.36 11.37
C ILE A 280 10.43 12.33 10.42
N CYS A 281 10.35 12.96 9.26
CA CYS A 281 11.48 13.06 8.33
C CYS A 281 12.69 13.81 8.91
N SER A 282 12.51 14.69 9.90
CA SER A 282 13.58 15.42 10.56
C SER A 282 14.33 14.61 11.64
N LEU A 283 13.74 13.50 12.12
CA LEU A 283 14.26 12.74 13.25
C LEU A 283 15.55 11.94 12.95
N PRO A 284 15.67 11.20 11.81
CA PRO A 284 16.87 10.43 11.51
C PRO A 284 18.04 11.32 11.10
N GLN A 285 19.24 11.04 11.61
CA GLN A 285 20.48 11.72 11.16
C GLN A 285 20.77 11.43 9.68
N ASN A 286 20.56 10.17 9.25
CA ASN A 286 20.73 9.73 7.87
C ASN A 286 19.37 9.29 7.32
N ARG A 287 18.64 10.21 6.68
CA ARG A 287 17.34 9.92 6.11
C ARG A 287 17.48 9.12 4.83
N ASN A 288 16.67 8.07 4.68
CA ASN A 288 16.51 7.39 3.41
C ASN A 288 15.87 8.33 2.38
N GLU A 289 16.47 8.50 1.21
CA GLU A 289 16.00 9.40 0.14
C GLU A 289 14.55 9.10 -0.31
N ARG A 290 14.09 7.85 -0.16
CA ARG A 290 12.72 7.45 -0.48
C ARG A 290 11.71 7.78 0.62
N MET A 291 12.18 8.05 1.83
CA MET A 291 11.35 8.42 2.98
C MET A 291 10.85 9.84 2.83
N LYS A 292 9.56 10.00 2.60
CA LYS A 292 8.85 11.26 2.38
C LYS A 292 7.73 11.41 3.41
N PRO A 293 7.29 12.63 3.76
CA PRO A 293 6.22 12.84 4.72
C PRO A 293 4.94 12.04 4.43
N MET A 294 4.53 12.04 3.17
CA MET A 294 3.32 11.35 2.71
C MET A 294 3.59 9.93 2.17
N GLY A 295 4.62 9.26 2.69
CA GLY A 295 4.97 7.89 2.34
C GLY A 295 6.11 7.77 1.32
N TYR A 296 6.69 6.58 1.23
CA TYR A 296 7.81 6.31 0.34
C TYR A 296 7.42 6.57 -1.12
N SER A 297 8.31 7.24 -1.83
CA SER A 297 8.19 7.44 -3.28
C SER A 297 9.56 7.67 -3.93
N HIS A 298 9.60 7.56 -5.25
CA HIS A 298 10.75 7.94 -6.05
C HIS A 298 10.70 9.44 -6.39
N GLY A 299 11.87 10.00 -6.68
CA GLY A 299 11.99 11.41 -7.09
C GLY A 299 11.79 12.40 -5.95
N ILE A 300 11.60 13.66 -6.33
CA ILE A 300 11.42 14.79 -5.42
C ILE A 300 9.93 15.03 -5.27
N SER A 301 9.37 14.73 -4.10
CA SER A 301 7.93 14.85 -3.85
C SER A 301 7.61 14.90 -2.36
N LEU A 302 6.36 15.19 -2.01
CA LEU A 302 5.84 15.06 -0.65
C LEU A 302 5.67 13.58 -0.24
N GLY A 303 5.59 12.67 -1.18
CA GLY A 303 5.37 11.24 -0.97
C GLY A 303 4.37 10.67 -1.96
N PHE A 304 4.08 9.37 -1.85
CA PHE A 304 3.08 8.72 -2.71
C PHE A 304 1.65 9.02 -2.26
N GLY A 305 1.41 9.10 -0.95
CA GLY A 305 0.11 9.42 -0.39
C GLY A 305 -0.91 8.28 -0.46
N ALA A 306 -0.50 7.06 -0.68
CA ALA A 306 -1.41 5.92 -0.62
C ALA A 306 -1.99 5.74 0.79
N PHE A 307 -3.17 5.16 0.89
CA PHE A 307 -3.60 4.50 2.11
C PHE A 307 -4.10 3.10 1.74
N PHE A 308 -3.28 2.10 1.98
CA PHE A 308 -3.60 0.70 1.77
C PHE A 308 -2.96 -0.12 2.88
N ALA A 309 -3.80 -0.75 3.67
CA ALA A 309 -3.36 -1.62 4.75
C ALA A 309 -4.16 -2.92 4.75
N THR A 310 -3.49 -4.02 5.00
CA THR A 310 -4.12 -5.31 5.24
C THR A 310 -4.08 -5.63 6.73
N CYS A 311 -4.81 -6.63 7.18
CA CYS A 311 -4.72 -7.12 8.57
C CYS A 311 -3.32 -7.68 8.92
N PHE A 312 -2.39 -7.76 7.98
CA PHE A 312 -1.02 -8.24 8.18
C PHE A 312 0.01 -7.13 8.20
N ASN A 313 -0.17 -6.09 7.39
CA ASN A 313 0.80 -5.00 7.31
C ASN A 313 0.22 -3.78 6.58
N ILE A 314 0.80 -2.61 6.86
CA ILE A 314 0.57 -1.38 6.12
C ILE A 314 1.69 -1.14 5.11
N SER A 315 1.36 -0.51 3.97
CA SER A 315 2.35 -0.14 2.98
C SER A 315 3.23 1.02 3.44
N ASN A 316 4.51 0.99 3.06
CA ASN A 316 5.41 2.13 3.26
C ASN A 316 5.10 3.33 2.32
N ASN A 317 4.24 3.17 1.32
CA ASN A 317 3.72 4.25 0.48
C ASN A 317 2.64 5.09 1.18
N CYS A 318 2.15 4.65 2.35
CA CYS A 318 1.25 5.41 3.21
C CYS A 318 2.00 6.52 3.97
N PRO A 319 1.33 7.62 4.36
CA PRO A 319 1.95 8.68 5.18
C PRO A 319 2.64 8.13 6.42
N LEU A 320 3.82 8.67 6.71
CA LEU A 320 4.65 8.19 7.82
C LEU A 320 3.94 8.23 9.16
N ALA A 321 3.07 9.21 9.36
CA ALA A 321 2.30 9.41 10.58
C ALA A 321 1.47 8.19 10.99
N PHE A 322 1.12 7.30 10.06
CA PHE A 322 0.39 6.06 10.38
C PHE A 322 1.29 4.93 10.87
N TRP A 323 2.50 4.80 10.33
CA TRP A 323 3.24 3.55 10.47
C TRP A 323 4.71 3.69 10.92
N TRP A 324 5.30 4.87 10.82
CA TRP A 324 6.69 5.05 11.20
C TRP A 324 6.85 5.08 12.73
N GLY A 325 7.85 4.37 13.23
CA GLY A 325 8.14 4.23 14.65
C GLY A 325 8.18 2.76 15.07
N ASP A 326 8.69 2.51 16.27
CA ASP A 326 8.70 1.18 16.89
C ASP A 326 8.14 1.29 18.33
N LEU A 327 7.03 0.62 18.58
CA LEU A 327 6.37 0.61 19.88
C LEU A 327 7.23 0.01 21.01
N ARG A 328 8.33 -0.69 20.66
CA ARG A 328 9.30 -1.29 21.60
C ARG A 328 10.43 -0.33 21.95
N SER A 329 10.64 0.70 21.13
CA SER A 329 11.69 1.69 21.33
C SER A 329 11.32 2.67 22.43
N SER A 330 12.32 3.07 23.24
CA SER A 330 12.15 4.13 24.22
C SER A 330 12.02 5.50 23.55
N SER A 331 11.40 6.46 24.24
CA SER A 331 11.25 7.85 23.74
C SER A 331 12.61 8.57 23.51
N SER A 332 13.70 8.07 24.08
CA SER A 332 15.06 8.57 23.83
C SER A 332 15.65 8.10 22.50
N GLU A 333 15.14 7.01 21.94
CA GLU A 333 15.56 6.48 20.66
C GLU A 333 14.79 7.13 19.51
N THR A 334 15.41 7.23 18.34
CA THR A 334 14.79 7.88 17.17
C THR A 334 13.42 7.29 16.83
N LEU A 335 13.30 5.96 16.78
CA LEU A 335 12.06 5.28 16.45
C LEU A 335 10.97 5.35 17.54
N GLY A 336 11.35 5.66 18.78
CA GLY A 336 10.42 5.88 19.89
C GLY A 336 9.86 7.31 19.99
N LYS A 337 10.31 8.22 19.12
CA LYS A 337 9.84 9.63 19.12
C LYS A 337 8.49 9.83 18.42
N TRP A 338 7.99 8.81 17.78
CA TRP A 338 6.65 8.79 17.18
C TRP A 338 5.97 7.46 17.47
N TYR A 339 4.74 7.51 17.92
CA TYR A 339 3.91 6.33 18.22
C TYR A 339 3.00 6.04 17.01
N PRO A 340 3.20 4.95 16.26
CA PRO A 340 2.41 4.66 15.06
C PRO A 340 1.04 4.06 15.40
N LEU A 341 0.01 4.38 14.59
CA LEU A 341 -1.31 3.73 14.66
C LEU A 341 -1.24 2.29 14.15
N LEU A 342 -0.54 2.09 13.04
CA LEU A 342 -0.36 0.80 12.36
C LEU A 342 1.14 0.52 12.20
N PRO A 343 1.84 0.06 13.24
CA PRO A 343 3.28 -0.17 13.16
C PRO A 343 3.60 -1.15 12.02
N ARG A 344 4.60 -0.79 11.21
CA ARG A 344 4.95 -1.58 10.04
C ARG A 344 5.93 -2.68 10.41
N GLU A 345 5.62 -3.93 10.02
CA GLU A 345 6.59 -5.01 10.06
C GLU A 345 7.68 -4.74 9.01
N VAL A 346 8.91 -4.52 9.46
CA VAL A 346 10.09 -4.35 8.63
C VAL A 346 10.92 -5.63 8.76
N ASN A 347 11.02 -6.40 7.68
CA ASN A 347 11.83 -7.61 7.59
C ASN A 347 13.13 -7.32 6.86
#